data_d3f0a4f6f605286680c24f79e1a1dfb2
#
_entry.id   d3f0a4f6f605286680c24f79e1a1dfb2
#
_cell.length_a   1.000
_cell.length_b   1.000
_cell.length_c   1.000
_cell.angle_alpha   90.00
_cell.angle_beta   90.00
_cell.angle_gamma   90.00
#
_symmetry.space_group_name_H-M   'P 1'
#
loop_
_entity.id
_entity.type
_entity.pdbx_description
1 polymer ?
#
loop_
_entity_poly.entity_id
_entity_poly.type
_entity_poly.pdbx_seq_one_letter_code
_entity_poly.pdbx_strand_id
1 'polypeptide(L)'
;TLARKVRTNSVCPAPIDTPLLPDFNKTMTEKTMKWTVSQIGGTIATPRDIAMALAFLGSDASRYVNGVNLNVDLGFNAFLTTGQLDFSGLA
;
A
#
# COMPACT_ATOMS: atom_id res chain seq x y z
N THR A 1 13.63 -15.07 23.05
CA THR A 1 13.30 -15.02 21.63
C THR A 1 13.52 -13.62 21.07
N LEU A 2 13.70 -13.51 19.78
CA LEU A 2 13.85 -12.22 19.09
C LEU A 2 12.63 -11.34 19.28
N ALA A 3 11.44 -11.92 19.38
CA ALA A 3 10.18 -11.20 19.53
C ALA A 3 10.15 -10.25 20.74
N ARG A 4 10.97 -10.52 21.74
CA ARG A 4 11.08 -9.67 22.94
C ARG A 4 12.13 -8.58 22.80
N LYS A 5 12.98 -8.64 21.78
CA LYS A 5 14.10 -7.71 21.58
C LYS A 5 13.99 -6.91 20.31
N VAL A 6 13.34 -7.48 19.30
CA VAL A 6 13.22 -6.87 17.98
C VAL A 6 11.78 -6.97 17.53
N ARG A 7 11.21 -5.86 17.07
CA ARG A 7 9.91 -5.83 16.43
C ARG A 7 10.10 -5.96 14.92
N THR A 8 9.23 -6.72 14.28
CA THR A 8 9.24 -6.91 12.83
C THR A 8 7.85 -6.61 12.28
N ASN A 9 7.78 -5.66 11.37
CA ASN A 9 6.54 -5.27 10.70
C ASN A 9 6.81 -5.14 9.21
N SER A 10 5.77 -5.16 8.41
CA SER A 10 5.86 -4.91 6.97
C SER A 10 4.91 -3.80 6.55
N VAL A 11 5.27 -3.13 5.45
CA VAL A 11 4.43 -2.12 4.80
C VAL A 11 4.05 -2.64 3.42
N CYS A 12 2.76 -2.60 3.11
CA CYS A 12 2.20 -3.08 1.85
C CYS A 12 1.57 -1.91 1.11
N PRO A 13 2.31 -1.24 0.21
CA PRO A 13 1.80 -0.08 -0.51
C PRO A 13 0.95 -0.48 -1.72
N ALA A 14 0.08 0.43 -2.15
CA ALA A 14 -0.49 0.47 -3.49
C ALA A 14 0.52 1.11 -4.46
N PRO A 15 0.16 1.30 -5.76
CA PRO A 15 1.06 1.96 -6.70
C PRO A 15 1.55 3.31 -6.19
N ILE A 16 2.86 3.52 -6.30
CA ILE A 16 3.55 4.71 -5.81
C ILE A 16 4.21 5.41 -7.00
N ASP A 17 4.16 6.73 -7.02
CA ASP A 17 4.83 7.54 -8.04
C ASP A 17 6.34 7.55 -7.78
N THR A 18 7.03 6.60 -8.39
CA THR A 18 8.49 6.42 -8.32
C THR A 18 9.04 6.11 -9.70
N PRO A 19 10.36 6.19 -9.91
CA PRO A 19 10.98 5.75 -11.18
C PRO A 19 10.73 4.29 -11.52
N LEU A 20 10.36 3.46 -10.54
CA LEU A 20 10.00 2.05 -10.75
C LEU A 20 8.62 1.88 -11.40
N LEU A 21 7.74 2.87 -11.28
CA LEU A 21 6.36 2.77 -11.76
C LEU A 21 6.24 2.43 -13.26
N PRO A 22 7.05 2.99 -14.18
CA PRO A 22 7.01 2.58 -15.59
C PRO A 22 7.31 1.10 -15.81
N ASP A 23 8.23 0.52 -15.04
CA ASP A 23 8.55 -0.91 -15.13
C ASP A 23 7.42 -1.77 -14.56
N PHE A 24 6.75 -1.29 -13.53
CA PHE A 24 5.56 -1.93 -12.98
C PHE A 24 4.43 -1.96 -14.03
N ASN A 25 4.26 -0.89 -14.80
CA ASN A 25 3.27 -0.81 -15.86
C ASN A 25 3.53 -1.79 -17.02
N LYS A 26 4.73 -2.33 -17.18
CA LYS A 26 5.01 -3.37 -18.17
C LYS A 26 4.35 -4.70 -17.80
N THR A 27 4.12 -4.96 -16.51
CA THR A 27 3.47 -6.17 -16.03
C THR A 27 1.99 -5.98 -15.77
N MET A 28 1.54 -4.74 -15.67
CA MET A 28 0.15 -4.37 -15.44
C MET A 28 -0.30 -3.45 -16.58
N THR A 29 -1.44 -3.74 -17.20
CA THR A 29 -1.94 -2.89 -18.29
C THR A 29 -2.25 -1.49 -17.76
N GLU A 30 -2.13 -0.49 -18.63
CA GLU A 30 -2.49 0.89 -18.30
C GLU A 30 -3.95 0.99 -17.82
N LYS A 31 -4.85 0.23 -18.45
CA LYS A 31 -6.27 0.17 -18.06
C LYS A 31 -6.42 -0.31 -16.63
N THR A 32 -5.71 -1.38 -16.25
CA THR A 32 -5.78 -1.94 -14.89
C THR A 32 -5.21 -0.95 -13.88
N MET A 33 -4.13 -0.27 -14.21
CA MET A 33 -3.52 0.74 -13.34
C MET A 33 -4.50 1.90 -13.10
N LYS A 34 -5.10 2.43 -14.15
CA LYS A 34 -6.09 3.52 -14.04
C LYS A 34 -7.30 3.08 -13.23
N TRP A 35 -7.76 1.86 -13.46
CA TRP A 35 -8.86 1.30 -12.68
C TRP A 35 -8.50 1.22 -11.20
N THR A 36 -7.33 0.67 -10.87
CA THR A 36 -6.86 0.54 -9.47
C THR A 36 -6.86 1.89 -8.77
N VAL A 37 -6.29 2.90 -9.43
CA VAL A 37 -6.20 4.25 -8.87
C VAL A 37 -7.60 4.85 -8.68
N SER A 38 -8.52 4.61 -9.63
CA SER A 38 -9.89 5.14 -9.54
C SER A 38 -10.66 4.60 -8.33
N GLN A 39 -10.36 3.36 -7.90
CA GLN A 39 -11.03 2.73 -6.75
C GLN A 39 -10.65 3.38 -5.41
N ILE A 40 -9.57 4.10 -5.39
CA ILE A 40 -9.05 4.74 -4.17
C ILE A 40 -9.06 6.28 -4.27
N GLY A 41 -9.99 6.82 -5.07
CA GLY A 41 -10.20 8.27 -5.16
C GLY A 41 -9.32 8.98 -6.19
N GLY A 42 -8.67 8.26 -7.09
CA GLY A 42 -7.91 8.85 -8.19
C GLY A 42 -6.52 9.36 -7.80
N THR A 43 -6.01 8.99 -6.64
CA THR A 43 -4.74 9.50 -6.12
C THR A 43 -3.67 8.40 -6.14
N ILE A 44 -2.48 8.73 -6.61
CA ILE A 44 -1.31 7.86 -6.51
C ILE A 44 -0.47 8.33 -5.32
N ALA A 45 -0.04 7.37 -4.47
CA ALA A 45 0.81 7.70 -3.33
C ALA A 45 2.17 8.22 -3.79
N THR A 46 2.75 9.11 -2.98
CA THR A 46 4.13 9.57 -3.15
C THR A 46 5.06 8.73 -2.29
N PRO A 47 6.38 8.72 -2.58
CA PRO A 47 7.36 8.08 -1.71
C PRO A 47 7.27 8.56 -0.25
N ARG A 48 6.91 9.83 -0.04
CA ARG A 48 6.76 10.39 1.31
C ARG A 48 5.64 9.70 2.09
N ASP A 49 4.53 9.36 1.45
CA ASP A 49 3.42 8.66 2.11
C ASP A 49 3.89 7.34 2.73
N ILE A 50 4.72 6.59 1.98
CA ILE A 50 5.25 5.32 2.46
C ILE A 50 6.35 5.56 3.50
N ALA A 51 7.20 6.56 3.29
CA ALA A 51 8.25 6.91 4.24
C ALA A 51 7.69 7.28 5.61
N MET A 52 6.57 7.99 5.67
CA MET A 52 5.92 8.34 6.92
C MET A 52 5.41 7.10 7.68
N ALA A 53 4.87 6.11 6.97
CA ALA A 53 4.46 4.84 7.58
C ALA A 53 5.67 4.08 8.13
N LEU A 54 6.76 4.04 7.38
CA LEU A 54 8.00 3.40 7.83
C LEU A 54 8.61 4.12 9.03
N ALA A 55 8.60 5.46 9.02
CA ALA A 55 9.09 6.26 10.14
C ALA A 55 8.30 5.98 11.41
N PHE A 56 6.96 5.85 11.32
CA PHE A 56 6.12 5.47 12.44
C PHE A 56 6.53 4.10 12.99
N LEU A 57 6.61 3.09 12.10
CA LEU A 57 6.93 1.72 12.53
C LEU A 57 8.35 1.59 13.09
N GLY A 58 9.26 2.44 12.65
CA GLY A 58 10.65 2.48 13.14
C GLY A 58 10.85 3.33 14.39
N SER A 59 9.81 3.97 14.90
CA SER A 59 9.89 4.88 16.04
C SER A 59 9.32 4.27 17.32
N ASP A 60 9.57 4.94 18.44
CA ASP A 60 8.99 4.55 19.73
C ASP A 60 7.47 4.72 19.76
N ALA A 61 6.92 5.55 18.86
CA ALA A 61 5.47 5.71 18.75
C ALA A 61 4.77 4.38 18.44
N SER A 62 5.44 3.47 17.76
CA SER A 62 4.92 2.15 17.43
C SER A 62 5.48 1.03 18.34
N ARG A 63 5.96 1.39 19.52
CA ARG A 63 6.66 0.44 20.41
C ARG A 63 5.85 -0.82 20.74
N TYR A 64 4.53 -0.75 20.65
CA TYR A 64 3.63 -1.86 20.98
C TYR A 64 3.10 -2.57 19.73
N VAL A 65 3.66 -2.26 18.56
CA VAL A 65 3.27 -2.83 17.26
C VAL A 65 4.34 -3.81 16.80
N ASN A 66 3.95 -5.09 16.66
CA ASN A 66 4.85 -6.15 16.23
C ASN A 66 4.08 -7.18 15.40
N GLY A 67 4.64 -7.61 14.29
CA GLY A 67 4.03 -8.63 13.45
C GLY A 67 2.89 -8.13 12.58
N VAL A 68 2.76 -6.82 12.36
CA VAL A 68 1.69 -6.27 11.55
C VAL A 68 2.10 -6.15 10.08
N ASN A 69 1.14 -6.40 9.19
CA ASN A 69 1.22 -6.01 7.79
C ASN A 69 0.40 -4.73 7.63
N LEU A 70 1.08 -3.59 7.52
CA LEU A 70 0.41 -2.30 7.42
C LEU A 70 0.13 -1.97 5.96
N ASN A 71 -1.12 -2.02 5.57
CA ASN A 71 -1.54 -1.58 4.24
C ASN A 71 -1.52 -0.06 4.19
N VAL A 72 -0.75 0.47 3.22
CA VAL A 72 -0.69 1.91 2.94
C VAL A 72 -1.14 2.09 1.49
N ASP A 73 -2.44 1.95 1.28
CA ASP A 73 -3.05 1.75 -0.03
C ASP A 73 -4.37 2.52 -0.20
N LEU A 74 -4.61 3.46 0.68
CA LEU A 74 -5.84 4.27 0.73
C LEU A 74 -7.11 3.41 0.73
N GLY A 75 -7.03 2.21 1.34
CA GLY A 75 -8.17 1.33 1.53
C GLY A 75 -8.40 0.30 0.43
N PHE A 76 -7.54 0.23 -0.59
CA PHE A 76 -7.76 -0.68 -1.73
C PHE A 76 -7.96 -2.13 -1.26
N ASN A 77 -7.09 -2.65 -0.41
CA ASN A 77 -7.21 -4.03 0.07
C ASN A 77 -8.47 -4.24 0.90
N ALA A 78 -8.83 -3.27 1.73
CA ALA A 78 -10.05 -3.34 2.53
C ALA A 78 -11.29 -3.35 1.64
N PHE A 79 -11.32 -2.54 0.58
CA PHE A 79 -12.43 -2.51 -0.38
C PHE A 79 -12.51 -3.80 -1.18
N LEU A 80 -11.37 -4.39 -1.55
CA LEU A 80 -11.32 -5.67 -2.23
C LEU A 80 -11.93 -6.79 -1.37
N THR A 81 -11.53 -6.87 -0.12
CA THR A 81 -11.98 -7.94 0.79
C THR A 81 -13.43 -7.78 1.24
N THR A 82 -13.97 -6.56 1.21
CA THR A 82 -15.37 -6.30 1.57
C THR A 82 -16.31 -6.20 0.36
N GLY A 83 -15.81 -6.44 -0.86
CA GLY A 83 -16.62 -6.44 -2.08
C GLY A 83 -17.06 -5.05 -2.53
N GLN A 84 -16.34 -3.99 -2.15
CA GLN A 84 -16.71 -2.62 -2.47
C GLN A 84 -16.08 -2.09 -3.76
N LEU A 85 -15.23 -2.88 -4.42
CA LEU A 85 -14.63 -2.47 -5.69
C LEU A 85 -15.61 -2.61 -6.84
N ASP A 86 -15.58 -1.66 -7.74
CA ASP A 86 -16.37 -1.68 -8.97
C ASP A 86 -15.54 -2.26 -10.11
N PHE A 87 -15.81 -3.52 -10.46
CA PHE A 87 -15.08 -4.22 -11.52
C PHE A 87 -15.59 -3.92 -12.92
N SER A 88 -16.69 -3.20 -13.06
CA SER A 88 -17.26 -2.90 -14.40
C SER A 88 -16.29 -2.11 -15.27
N GLY A 89 -15.43 -1.29 -14.70
CA GLY A 89 -14.42 -0.54 -15.42
C GLY A 89 -13.32 -1.38 -16.07
N LEU A 90 -13.25 -2.68 -15.74
CA LEU A 90 -12.29 -3.62 -16.34
C LEU A 90 -12.84 -4.41 -17.52
N ALA A 91 -14.14 -4.29 -17.77
CA ALA A 91 -14.80 -4.99 -18.86
C ALA A 91 -14.38 -4.46 -20.25
#